data_2ffbe564caf9624d69b90297bd4dadc5
#
_entry.id   2ffbe564caf9624d69b90297bd4dadc5
#
_cell.length_a   1.000
_cell.length_b   1.000
_cell.length_c   1.000
_cell.angle_alpha   90.00
_cell.angle_beta   90.00
_cell.angle_gamma   90.00
#
_symmetry.space_group_name_H-M   'P 1'
#
loop_
_entity.id
_entity.type
_entity.pdbx_description
1 polymer ?
#
loop_
_entity_poly.entity_id
_entity_poly.type
_entity_poly.pdbx_seq_one_letter_code
_entity_poly.pdbx_strand_id
1 'polypeptide(L)'
;MRDPKILILGGGYAGVMAASRLVINGVRADITLIDARTELVQRIRLHETLAGSTPKTLPYRLLERKGVRFVQARVEALEPGQRRVQARTPSGERLQLEYDTLIYALGSRTAKPMQDAIRLDDPDELRQAYGRLKAGMRVLVVGGGLTGIEAATELAERIPGLKVTLATRGRIADGWSKAAADHFLRRFRELGIELREEVSVETAEGFDLCIWAGGFEALPLARQAGLPTDAAGRVRVDDSLRVPGHPEIFVAGDSAAAAGAGGWMIRMGCVSALPMGAHVGENVARVLRGREPEPFQLAIALRCVSLGRKDGLVQFTAADDAPVDKVWTRRGAAVVKELICQMTYWVMRGELRLGIRLYRWPAPPKAFAPATATVEGRR
;
A
#
# COMPACT_ATOMS: atom_id res chain seq x y z
N MET A 1 2.64 30.17 -24.01
CA MET A 1 2.39 28.72 -23.90
C MET A 1 1.64 28.49 -22.61
N ARG A 2 0.60 27.63 -22.62
CA ARG A 2 -0.11 27.24 -21.39
C ARG A 2 0.79 26.36 -20.52
N ASP A 3 0.63 26.44 -19.21
CA ASP A 3 1.29 25.50 -18.31
C ASP A 3 0.76 24.07 -18.55
N PRO A 4 1.63 23.05 -18.55
CA PRO A 4 1.21 21.65 -18.76
C PRO A 4 0.34 21.16 -17.61
N LYS A 5 -0.67 20.33 -17.92
CA LYS A 5 -1.59 19.76 -16.94
C LYS A 5 -1.04 18.43 -16.43
N ILE A 6 -0.77 18.34 -15.14
CA ILE A 6 -0.39 17.10 -14.47
C ILE A 6 -1.56 16.62 -13.62
N LEU A 7 -2.07 15.43 -13.91
CA LEU A 7 -3.16 14.83 -13.17
C LEU A 7 -2.66 13.64 -12.35
N ILE A 8 -2.90 13.67 -11.03
CA ILE A 8 -2.52 12.59 -10.10
C ILE A 8 -3.79 11.90 -9.63
N LEU A 9 -3.93 10.62 -9.93
CA LEU A 9 -5.06 9.80 -9.51
C LEU A 9 -4.72 9.05 -8.24
N GLY A 10 -5.39 9.39 -7.13
CA GLY A 10 -5.22 8.78 -5.81
C GLY A 10 -4.25 9.55 -4.91
N GLY A 11 -4.73 9.91 -3.73
CA GLY A 11 -4.00 10.62 -2.68
C GLY A 11 -3.42 9.68 -1.60
N GLY A 12 -3.11 8.43 -1.97
CA GLY A 12 -2.36 7.51 -1.12
C GLY A 12 -0.90 7.91 -0.94
N TYR A 13 -0.10 7.02 -0.34
CA TYR A 13 1.33 7.25 -0.10
C TYR A 13 2.07 7.67 -1.38
N ALA A 14 1.82 6.97 -2.51
CA ALA A 14 2.49 7.25 -3.76
C ALA A 14 2.07 8.60 -4.37
N GLY A 15 0.77 8.89 -4.42
CA GLY A 15 0.26 10.12 -5.02
C GLY A 15 0.68 11.38 -4.24
N VAL A 16 0.62 11.33 -2.91
CA VAL A 16 1.09 12.44 -2.06
C VAL A 16 2.59 12.67 -2.22
N MET A 17 3.40 11.60 -2.27
CA MET A 17 4.84 11.72 -2.49
C MET A 17 5.15 12.28 -3.88
N ALA A 18 4.44 11.84 -4.92
CA ALA A 18 4.61 12.37 -6.28
C ALA A 18 4.28 13.87 -6.34
N ALA A 19 3.14 14.27 -5.77
CA ALA A 19 2.76 15.69 -5.68
C ALA A 19 3.80 16.52 -4.92
N SER A 20 4.28 16.01 -3.77
CA SER A 20 5.33 16.66 -2.98
C SER A 20 6.60 16.86 -3.80
N ARG A 21 7.05 15.85 -4.54
CA ARG A 21 8.28 15.94 -5.35
C ARG A 21 8.15 16.86 -6.55
N LEU A 22 6.99 16.95 -7.18
CA LEU A 22 6.72 17.95 -8.22
C LEU A 22 6.88 19.37 -7.67
N VAL A 23 6.28 19.64 -6.50
CA VAL A 23 6.38 20.93 -5.81
C VAL A 23 7.83 21.26 -5.43
N ILE A 24 8.52 20.33 -4.76
CA ILE A 24 9.91 20.50 -4.31
C ILE A 24 10.87 20.76 -5.50
N ASN A 25 10.59 20.12 -6.63
CA ASN A 25 11.37 20.35 -7.85
C ASN A 25 11.00 21.67 -8.57
N GLY A 26 10.06 22.46 -8.07
CA GLY A 26 9.66 23.75 -8.68
C GLY A 26 9.07 23.57 -10.09
N VAL A 27 8.27 22.52 -10.28
CA VAL A 27 7.62 22.25 -11.57
C VAL A 27 6.56 23.34 -11.84
N ARG A 28 6.68 24.04 -12.97
CA ARG A 28 5.65 24.96 -13.46
C ARG A 28 4.64 24.16 -14.26
N ALA A 29 3.53 23.85 -13.65
CA ALA A 29 2.44 23.06 -14.21
C ALA A 29 1.13 23.29 -13.43
N ASP A 30 0.00 23.04 -14.08
CA ASP A 30 -1.31 22.92 -13.41
C ASP A 30 -1.40 21.51 -12.82
N ILE A 31 -1.05 21.37 -11.54
CA ILE A 31 -1.01 20.08 -10.85
C ILE A 31 -2.34 19.85 -10.15
N THR A 32 -3.03 18.78 -10.50
CA THR A 32 -4.30 18.38 -9.87
C THR A 32 -4.17 16.99 -9.26
N LEU A 33 -4.54 16.84 -7.98
CA LEU A 33 -4.68 15.56 -7.30
C LEU A 33 -6.16 15.24 -7.11
N ILE A 34 -6.57 14.04 -7.49
CA ILE A 34 -7.95 13.54 -7.30
C ILE A 34 -7.93 12.40 -6.30
N ASP A 35 -8.80 12.47 -5.31
CA ASP A 35 -9.08 11.36 -4.40
C ASP A 35 -10.55 11.42 -3.94
N ALA A 36 -11.12 10.27 -3.62
CA ALA A 36 -12.49 10.19 -3.09
C ALA A 36 -12.60 10.70 -1.63
N ARG A 37 -11.48 10.73 -0.90
CA ARG A 37 -11.36 11.25 0.48
C ARG A 37 -10.73 12.64 0.46
N THR A 38 -10.90 13.38 1.55
CA THR A 38 -10.28 14.72 1.72
C THR A 38 -8.90 14.66 2.38
N GLU A 39 -8.45 13.45 2.75
CA GLU A 39 -7.19 13.24 3.45
C GLU A 39 -6.63 11.85 3.21
N LEU A 40 -5.31 11.73 3.31
CA LEU A 40 -4.62 10.45 3.28
C LEU A 40 -4.89 9.69 4.57
N VAL A 41 -5.42 8.48 4.42
CA VAL A 41 -5.58 7.50 5.49
C VAL A 41 -4.36 6.58 5.52
N GLN A 42 -3.79 6.38 6.71
CA GLN A 42 -2.67 5.47 6.89
C GLN A 42 -3.13 4.01 6.82
N ARG A 43 -3.22 3.45 5.62
CA ARG A 43 -3.71 2.07 5.40
C ARG A 43 -2.93 1.02 6.20
N ILE A 44 -1.64 1.25 6.42
CA ILE A 44 -0.79 0.36 7.24
C ILE A 44 -1.19 0.31 8.72
N ARG A 45 -2.13 1.16 9.16
CA ARG A 45 -2.65 1.23 10.53
C ARG A 45 -4.14 0.91 10.65
N LEU A 46 -4.78 0.44 9.59
CA LEU A 46 -6.22 0.16 9.64
C LEU A 46 -6.58 -0.99 10.59
N HIS A 47 -5.68 -1.95 10.81
CA HIS A 47 -5.83 -2.96 11.85
C HIS A 47 -5.91 -2.34 13.25
N GLU A 48 -5.23 -1.21 13.50
CA GLU A 48 -5.33 -0.46 14.75
C GLU A 48 -6.69 0.25 14.88
N THR A 49 -7.25 0.73 13.76
CA THR A 49 -8.61 1.34 13.75
C THR A 49 -9.65 0.30 14.10
N LEU A 50 -9.54 -0.91 13.57
CA LEU A 50 -10.38 -2.05 13.92
C LEU A 50 -10.29 -2.42 15.41
N ALA A 51 -9.20 -2.08 16.09
CA ALA A 51 -8.98 -2.30 17.52
C ALA A 51 -9.17 -1.02 18.37
N GLY A 52 -9.83 0.00 17.84
CA GLY A 52 -10.25 1.20 18.57
C GLY A 52 -9.23 2.33 18.61
N SER A 53 -8.16 2.28 17.81
CA SER A 53 -7.23 3.40 17.68
C SER A 53 -7.67 4.37 16.58
N THR A 54 -7.22 5.62 16.68
CA THR A 54 -7.45 6.64 15.64
C THR A 54 -6.11 7.13 15.07
N PRO A 55 -5.59 6.46 14.03
CA PRO A 55 -4.36 6.88 13.38
C PRO A 55 -4.47 8.30 12.82
N LYS A 56 -3.35 9.05 12.84
CA LYS A 56 -3.28 10.39 12.25
C LYS A 56 -3.54 10.32 10.75
N THR A 57 -4.24 11.31 10.23
CA THR A 57 -4.48 11.52 8.80
C THR A 57 -3.67 12.71 8.28
N LEU A 58 -3.51 12.79 6.96
CA LEU A 58 -2.82 13.89 6.30
C LEU A 58 -3.78 14.62 5.35
N PRO A 59 -4.32 15.78 5.74
CA PRO A 59 -5.30 16.48 4.92
C PRO A 59 -4.67 17.08 3.66
N TYR A 60 -5.35 16.93 2.50
CA TYR A 60 -4.84 17.40 1.21
C TYR A 60 -4.77 18.92 1.08
N ARG A 61 -5.43 19.70 1.97
CA ARG A 61 -5.23 21.15 2.08
C ARG A 61 -3.76 21.55 2.29
N LEU A 62 -2.90 20.62 2.74
CA LEU A 62 -1.45 20.88 2.81
C LEU A 62 -0.81 20.93 1.42
N LEU A 63 -1.32 20.18 0.47
CA LEU A 63 -0.93 20.23 -0.94
C LEU A 63 -1.46 21.51 -1.62
N GLU A 64 -2.71 21.90 -1.34
CA GLU A 64 -3.31 23.12 -1.89
C GLU A 64 -2.51 24.37 -1.52
N ARG A 65 -2.00 24.45 -0.28
CA ARG A 65 -1.10 25.53 0.16
C ARG A 65 0.22 25.58 -0.61
N LYS A 66 0.53 24.56 -1.38
CA LYS A 66 1.73 24.45 -2.22
C LYS A 66 1.42 24.56 -3.72
N GLY A 67 0.20 24.95 -4.07
CA GLY A 67 -0.22 25.16 -5.45
C GLY A 67 -0.70 23.90 -6.18
N VAL A 68 -0.92 22.79 -5.46
CA VAL A 68 -1.55 21.59 -6.03
C VAL A 68 -3.06 21.68 -5.83
N ARG A 69 -3.83 21.71 -6.90
CA ARG A 69 -5.28 21.70 -6.82
C ARG A 69 -5.78 20.34 -6.35
N PHE A 70 -6.60 20.29 -5.31
CA PHE A 70 -7.27 19.08 -4.87
C PHE A 70 -8.71 19.03 -5.42
N VAL A 71 -9.10 17.85 -5.93
CA VAL A 71 -10.46 17.56 -6.39
C VAL A 71 -10.97 16.34 -5.65
N GLN A 72 -11.98 16.51 -4.80
CA GLN A 72 -12.64 15.38 -4.15
C GLN A 72 -13.59 14.71 -5.15
N ALA A 73 -13.14 13.61 -5.72
CA ALA A 73 -13.96 12.82 -6.65
C ALA A 73 -13.46 11.37 -6.72
N ARG A 74 -14.36 10.47 -7.07
CA ARG A 74 -14.05 9.08 -7.40
C ARG A 74 -13.78 8.96 -8.88
N VAL A 75 -12.62 8.47 -9.26
CA VAL A 75 -12.30 8.18 -10.66
C VAL A 75 -13.15 6.99 -11.13
N GLU A 76 -13.86 7.17 -12.25
CA GLU A 76 -14.78 6.17 -12.82
C GLU A 76 -14.26 5.60 -14.13
N ALA A 77 -13.59 6.40 -14.97
CA ALA A 77 -13.01 5.95 -16.23
C ALA A 77 -11.71 6.69 -16.56
N LEU A 78 -10.83 5.99 -17.28
CA LEU A 78 -9.62 6.54 -17.87
C LEU A 78 -9.66 6.26 -19.38
N GLU A 79 -9.44 7.29 -20.18
CA GLU A 79 -9.43 7.25 -21.65
C GLU A 79 -8.04 7.70 -22.16
N PRO A 80 -7.04 6.78 -22.19
CA PRO A 80 -5.65 7.12 -22.49
C PRO A 80 -5.49 7.79 -23.87
N GLY A 81 -6.17 7.26 -24.90
CA GLY A 81 -6.11 7.80 -26.26
C GLY A 81 -6.66 9.24 -26.40
N GLN A 82 -7.50 9.68 -25.45
CA GLN A 82 -8.03 11.05 -25.41
C GLN A 82 -7.35 11.90 -24.32
N ARG A 83 -6.41 11.35 -23.57
CA ARG A 83 -5.76 11.97 -22.40
C ARG A 83 -6.78 12.55 -21.43
N ARG A 84 -7.79 11.74 -21.08
CA ARG A 84 -8.94 12.19 -20.32
C ARG A 84 -9.30 11.22 -19.20
N VAL A 85 -9.78 11.76 -18.10
CA VAL A 85 -10.28 11.03 -16.93
C VAL A 85 -11.70 11.48 -16.62
N GLN A 86 -12.59 10.52 -16.39
CA GLN A 86 -13.93 10.77 -15.87
C GLN A 86 -13.95 10.48 -14.37
N ALA A 87 -14.55 11.37 -13.61
CA ALA A 87 -14.67 11.24 -12.16
C ALA A 87 -16.04 11.72 -11.68
N ARG A 88 -16.43 11.32 -10.48
CA ARG A 88 -17.69 11.73 -9.85
C ARG A 88 -17.43 12.30 -8.47
N THR A 89 -17.97 13.49 -8.22
CA THR A 89 -17.92 14.13 -6.90
C THR A 89 -18.85 13.44 -5.90
N PRO A 90 -18.71 13.68 -4.58
CA PRO A 90 -19.64 13.20 -3.57
C PRO A 90 -21.09 13.70 -3.78
N SER A 91 -21.29 14.86 -4.43
CA SER A 91 -22.62 15.38 -4.80
C SER A 91 -23.21 14.71 -6.03
N GLY A 92 -22.49 13.79 -6.69
CA GLY A 92 -22.95 13.10 -7.90
C GLY A 92 -22.60 13.80 -9.22
N GLU A 93 -21.97 14.97 -9.19
CA GLU A 93 -21.55 15.69 -10.38
C GLU A 93 -20.48 14.90 -11.15
N ARG A 94 -20.63 14.82 -12.48
CA ARG A 94 -19.64 14.22 -13.38
C ARG A 94 -18.61 15.23 -13.78
N LEU A 95 -17.36 14.89 -13.53
CA LEU A 95 -16.21 15.70 -13.93
C LEU A 95 -15.47 15.00 -15.08
N GLN A 96 -14.99 15.81 -16.02
CA GLN A 96 -14.12 15.39 -17.09
C GLN A 96 -12.84 16.23 -17.00
N LEU A 97 -11.70 15.55 -16.81
CA LEU A 97 -10.40 16.19 -16.61
C LEU A 97 -9.42 15.70 -17.68
N GLU A 98 -8.77 16.66 -18.33
CA GLU A 98 -7.71 16.41 -19.30
C GLU A 98 -6.35 16.48 -18.64
N TYR A 99 -5.37 15.79 -19.22
CA TYR A 99 -3.99 15.84 -18.77
C TYR A 99 -2.99 15.84 -19.93
N ASP A 100 -1.85 16.46 -19.74
CA ASP A 100 -0.67 16.32 -20.57
C ASP A 100 0.24 15.22 -20.01
N THR A 101 0.26 15.05 -18.67
CA THR A 101 0.93 13.94 -17.95
C THR A 101 0.01 13.37 -16.88
N LEU A 102 -0.06 12.04 -16.78
CA LEU A 102 -0.85 11.33 -15.79
C LEU A 102 0.06 10.57 -14.82
N ILE A 103 -0.21 10.70 -13.52
CA ILE A 103 0.36 9.84 -12.48
C ILE A 103 -0.77 8.95 -11.94
N TYR A 104 -0.74 7.66 -12.30
CA TYR A 104 -1.72 6.68 -11.86
C TYR A 104 -1.26 6.06 -10.53
N ALA A 105 -1.87 6.47 -9.42
CA ALA A 105 -1.50 6.08 -8.06
C ALA A 105 -2.72 5.64 -7.23
N LEU A 106 -3.73 5.01 -7.88
CA LEU A 106 -4.98 4.59 -7.23
C LEU A 106 -4.80 3.43 -6.24
N GLY A 107 -3.62 2.80 -6.23
CA GLY A 107 -3.27 1.77 -5.28
C GLY A 107 -4.01 0.45 -5.48
N SER A 108 -4.30 -0.21 -4.38
CA SER A 108 -4.96 -1.50 -4.32
C SER A 108 -6.18 -1.45 -3.39
N ARG A 109 -7.02 -2.48 -3.46
CA ARG A 109 -8.07 -2.76 -2.48
C ARG A 109 -7.92 -4.17 -1.95
N THR A 110 -8.50 -4.44 -0.80
CA THR A 110 -8.63 -5.81 -0.29
C THR A 110 -9.63 -6.57 -1.16
N ALA A 111 -9.23 -7.71 -1.71
CA ALA A 111 -10.15 -8.58 -2.43
C ALA A 111 -11.24 -9.08 -1.48
N LYS A 112 -12.48 -9.11 -1.93
CA LYS A 112 -13.63 -9.52 -1.11
C LYS A 112 -14.40 -10.66 -1.78
N PRO A 113 -14.11 -11.92 -1.50
CA PRO A 113 -14.89 -13.03 -1.99
C PRO A 113 -16.18 -13.28 -1.21
N MET A 114 -16.29 -12.86 0.07
CA MET A 114 -17.49 -13.06 0.91
C MET A 114 -18.30 -11.79 1.04
N GLN A 115 -19.64 -11.92 0.97
CA GLN A 115 -20.58 -10.79 0.97
C GLN A 115 -20.51 -9.98 2.26
N ASP A 116 -20.57 -10.60 3.43
CA ASP A 116 -20.69 -9.93 4.72
C ASP A 116 -19.37 -9.73 5.48
N ALA A 117 -18.25 -10.02 4.84
CA ALA A 117 -16.95 -9.80 5.46
C ALA A 117 -16.55 -8.32 5.40
N ILE A 118 -16.03 -7.79 6.50
CA ILE A 118 -15.47 -6.44 6.60
C ILE A 118 -14.07 -6.42 6.00
N ARG A 119 -13.79 -5.45 5.13
CA ARG A 119 -12.46 -5.24 4.55
C ARG A 119 -11.64 -4.26 5.37
N LEU A 120 -10.35 -4.49 5.42
CA LEU A 120 -9.40 -3.58 6.08
C LEU A 120 -8.95 -2.43 5.16
N ASP A 121 -9.92 -1.73 4.53
CA ASP A 121 -9.64 -0.61 3.62
C ASP A 121 -10.53 0.62 3.83
N ASP A 122 -11.59 0.52 4.65
CA ASP A 122 -12.44 1.65 5.02
C ASP A 122 -12.41 1.95 6.53
N PRO A 123 -11.83 3.07 6.97
CA PRO A 123 -11.73 3.39 8.40
C PRO A 123 -13.09 3.62 9.08
N ASP A 124 -14.14 4.02 8.36
CA ASP A 124 -15.46 4.25 8.96
C ASP A 124 -16.15 2.92 9.21
N GLU A 125 -16.10 1.98 8.25
CA GLU A 125 -16.57 0.61 8.43
C GLU A 125 -15.84 -0.07 9.60
N LEU A 126 -14.52 0.13 9.73
CA LEU A 126 -13.72 -0.44 10.81
C LEU A 126 -14.06 0.14 12.19
N ARG A 127 -14.35 1.45 12.30
CA ARG A 127 -14.80 2.06 13.55
C ARG A 127 -16.17 1.52 13.98
N GLN A 128 -17.09 1.36 13.02
CA GLN A 128 -18.40 0.76 13.28
C GLN A 128 -18.26 -0.69 13.74
N ALA A 129 -17.38 -1.46 13.10
CA ALA A 129 -17.07 -2.83 13.50
C ALA A 129 -16.52 -2.89 14.93
N TYR A 130 -15.55 -2.02 15.27
CA TYR A 130 -15.03 -1.93 16.63
C TYR A 130 -16.12 -1.66 17.67
N GLY A 131 -17.04 -0.74 17.40
CA GLY A 131 -18.17 -0.43 18.31
C GLY A 131 -19.10 -1.62 18.60
N ARG A 132 -19.05 -2.66 17.78
CA ARG A 132 -19.83 -3.91 17.97
C ARG A 132 -19.06 -4.98 18.76
N LEU A 133 -17.73 -4.91 18.79
CA LEU A 133 -16.89 -5.94 19.41
C LEU A 133 -16.98 -5.92 20.92
N LYS A 134 -17.13 -7.11 21.52
CA LYS A 134 -17.17 -7.32 22.98
C LYS A 134 -16.66 -8.70 23.36
N ALA A 135 -16.31 -8.88 24.62
CA ALA A 135 -15.88 -10.16 25.17
C ALA A 135 -16.88 -11.29 24.85
N GLY A 136 -16.37 -12.46 24.57
CA GLY A 136 -17.15 -13.66 24.23
C GLY A 136 -17.48 -13.82 22.75
N MET A 137 -17.46 -12.74 21.96
CA MET A 137 -17.70 -12.82 20.51
C MET A 137 -16.63 -13.65 19.80
N ARG A 138 -17.04 -14.37 18.76
CA ARG A 138 -16.20 -15.14 17.86
C ARG A 138 -15.91 -14.33 16.60
N VAL A 139 -14.66 -13.99 16.37
CA VAL A 139 -14.21 -13.22 15.20
C VAL A 139 -13.33 -14.08 14.32
N LEU A 140 -13.71 -14.16 13.05
CA LEU A 140 -12.92 -14.81 12.01
C LEU A 140 -12.10 -13.75 11.26
N VAL A 141 -10.78 -13.94 11.23
CA VAL A 141 -9.88 -13.17 10.36
C VAL A 141 -9.41 -14.08 9.24
N VAL A 142 -9.71 -13.72 7.99
CA VAL A 142 -9.37 -14.53 6.81
C VAL A 142 -8.18 -13.90 6.09
N GLY A 143 -7.07 -14.63 6.03
CA GLY A 143 -5.83 -14.24 5.34
C GLY A 143 -4.61 -14.27 6.25
N GLY A 144 -3.64 -15.14 5.93
CA GLY A 144 -2.38 -15.32 6.68
C GLY A 144 -1.26 -14.37 6.30
N GLY A 145 -1.55 -13.32 5.53
CA GLY A 145 -0.59 -12.24 5.23
C GLY A 145 -0.40 -11.27 6.41
N LEU A 146 0.54 -10.31 6.26
CA LEU A 146 0.86 -9.34 7.31
C LEU A 146 -0.37 -8.64 7.89
N THR A 147 -1.29 -8.21 7.03
CA THR A 147 -2.50 -7.49 7.43
C THR A 147 -3.42 -8.34 8.32
N GLY A 148 -3.60 -9.62 7.99
CA GLY A 148 -4.42 -10.52 8.80
C GLY A 148 -3.77 -10.88 10.13
N ILE A 149 -2.45 -11.12 10.12
CA ILE A 149 -1.66 -11.36 11.34
C ILE A 149 -1.76 -10.15 12.28
N GLU A 150 -1.56 -8.93 11.77
CA GLU A 150 -1.66 -7.69 12.54
C GLU A 150 -3.08 -7.50 13.08
N ALA A 151 -4.12 -7.72 12.26
CA ALA A 151 -5.52 -7.60 12.70
C ALA A 151 -5.87 -8.61 13.80
N ALA A 152 -5.53 -9.89 13.61
CA ALA A 152 -5.83 -10.94 14.58
C ALA A 152 -5.14 -10.69 15.93
N THR A 153 -3.85 -10.33 15.91
CA THR A 153 -3.08 -10.10 17.13
C THR A 153 -3.47 -8.83 17.85
N GLU A 154 -3.79 -7.75 17.11
CA GLU A 154 -4.26 -6.49 17.69
C GLU A 154 -5.63 -6.66 18.36
N LEU A 155 -6.57 -7.36 17.71
CA LEU A 155 -7.89 -7.66 18.26
C LEU A 155 -7.78 -8.50 19.54
N ALA A 156 -7.03 -9.58 19.50
CA ALA A 156 -6.88 -10.49 20.65
C ALA A 156 -6.21 -9.81 21.86
N GLU A 157 -5.26 -8.90 21.62
CA GLU A 157 -4.59 -8.18 22.72
C GLU A 157 -5.44 -7.04 23.28
N ARG A 158 -6.18 -6.33 22.43
CA ARG A 158 -6.90 -5.10 22.82
C ARG A 158 -8.28 -5.37 23.42
N ILE A 159 -8.90 -6.49 23.08
CA ILE A 159 -10.25 -6.83 23.52
C ILE A 159 -10.22 -8.13 24.30
N PRO A 160 -9.99 -8.06 25.62
CA PRO A 160 -9.91 -9.25 26.46
C PRO A 160 -11.18 -10.10 26.38
N GLY A 161 -10.99 -11.42 26.21
CA GLY A 161 -12.10 -12.37 26.09
C GLY A 161 -12.69 -12.49 24.69
N LEU A 162 -12.19 -11.75 23.67
CA LEU A 162 -12.55 -11.98 22.29
C LEU A 162 -11.96 -13.32 21.81
N LYS A 163 -12.75 -14.13 21.12
CA LYS A 163 -12.31 -15.41 20.54
C LYS A 163 -11.93 -15.20 19.08
N VAL A 164 -10.63 -15.10 18.81
CA VAL A 164 -10.12 -14.84 17.46
C VAL A 164 -9.66 -16.12 16.80
N THR A 165 -10.16 -16.37 15.59
CA THR A 165 -9.69 -17.44 14.69
C THR A 165 -9.05 -16.77 13.48
N LEU A 166 -7.80 -17.14 13.17
CA LEU A 166 -7.11 -16.73 11.93
C LEU A 166 -7.09 -17.90 10.95
N ALA A 167 -7.74 -17.75 9.80
CA ALA A 167 -7.81 -18.78 8.76
C ALA A 167 -7.04 -18.34 7.49
N THR A 168 -6.29 -19.27 6.90
CA THR A 168 -5.49 -19.01 5.70
C THR A 168 -5.46 -20.22 4.76
N ARG A 169 -5.44 -19.98 3.44
CA ARG A 169 -5.30 -21.00 2.41
C ARG A 169 -3.90 -21.64 2.36
N GLY A 170 -2.88 -20.88 2.68
CA GLY A 170 -1.51 -21.37 2.80
C GLY A 170 -1.12 -21.56 4.25
N ARG A 171 0.17 -21.56 4.51
CA ARG A 171 0.72 -21.60 5.86
C ARG A 171 1.06 -20.20 6.35
N ILE A 172 0.98 -20.01 7.67
CA ILE A 172 1.48 -18.80 8.29
C ILE A 172 3.00 -18.71 8.04
N ALA A 173 3.45 -17.53 7.74
CA ALA A 173 4.86 -17.24 7.49
C ALA A 173 5.46 -17.91 6.23
N ASP A 174 4.65 -18.35 5.26
CA ASP A 174 5.18 -18.69 3.95
C ASP A 174 6.02 -17.52 3.40
N GLY A 175 7.26 -17.84 2.99
CA GLY A 175 8.24 -16.83 2.55
C GLY A 175 8.91 -16.05 3.69
N TRP A 176 8.86 -16.54 4.93
CA TRP A 176 9.61 -16.06 6.09
C TRP A 176 10.65 -17.07 6.55
N SER A 177 11.60 -16.67 7.41
CA SER A 177 12.51 -17.62 8.04
C SER A 177 11.80 -18.52 9.06
N LYS A 178 12.40 -19.67 9.35
CA LYS A 178 11.88 -20.57 10.39
C LYS A 178 11.75 -19.87 11.74
N ALA A 179 12.73 -19.06 12.13
CA ALA A 179 12.69 -18.31 13.38
C ALA A 179 11.51 -17.33 13.45
N ALA A 180 11.14 -16.72 12.31
CA ALA A 180 9.95 -15.86 12.21
C ALA A 180 8.66 -16.69 12.37
N ALA A 181 8.54 -17.83 11.68
CA ALA A 181 7.39 -18.72 11.79
C ALA A 181 7.18 -19.20 13.23
N ASP A 182 8.23 -19.65 13.89
CA ASP A 182 8.19 -20.10 15.29
C ASP A 182 7.73 -18.96 16.24
N HIS A 183 8.13 -17.71 15.96
CA HIS A 183 7.69 -16.55 16.74
C HIS A 183 6.21 -16.23 16.55
N PHE A 184 5.69 -16.29 15.32
CA PHE A 184 4.26 -16.11 15.05
C PHE A 184 3.43 -17.15 15.81
N LEU A 185 3.76 -18.43 15.68
CA LEU A 185 3.02 -19.52 16.34
C LEU A 185 3.06 -19.41 17.87
N ARG A 186 4.20 -19.01 18.46
CA ARG A 186 4.29 -18.73 19.88
C ARG A 186 3.36 -17.61 20.29
N ARG A 187 3.37 -16.47 19.56
CA ARG A 187 2.55 -15.30 19.89
C ARG A 187 1.06 -15.60 19.76
N PHE A 188 0.64 -16.38 18.77
CA PHE A 188 -0.76 -16.78 18.64
C PHE A 188 -1.23 -17.62 19.82
N ARG A 189 -0.40 -18.56 20.30
CA ARG A 189 -0.71 -19.32 21.52
C ARG A 189 -0.82 -18.43 22.76
N GLU A 190 0.10 -17.49 22.95
CA GLU A 190 0.05 -16.52 24.06
C GLU A 190 -1.23 -15.67 24.05
N LEU A 191 -1.73 -15.31 22.88
CA LEU A 191 -2.94 -14.51 22.71
C LEU A 191 -4.23 -15.34 22.62
N GLY A 192 -4.15 -16.66 22.64
CA GLY A 192 -5.30 -17.55 22.50
C GLY A 192 -5.94 -17.50 21.11
N ILE A 193 -5.17 -17.17 20.07
CA ILE A 193 -5.65 -17.15 18.69
C ILE A 193 -5.68 -18.58 18.15
N GLU A 194 -6.85 -19.01 17.69
CA GLU A 194 -7.01 -20.27 16.95
C GLU A 194 -6.48 -20.07 15.53
N LEU A 195 -5.52 -20.91 15.10
CA LEU A 195 -4.98 -20.86 13.74
C LEU A 195 -5.52 -22.02 12.92
N ARG A 196 -6.07 -21.71 11.73
CA ARG A 196 -6.51 -22.69 10.72
C ARG A 196 -5.73 -22.46 9.44
N GLU A 197 -4.79 -23.34 9.15
CA GLU A 197 -3.97 -23.31 7.94
C GLU A 197 -4.53 -24.25 6.87
N GLU A 198 -4.15 -24.02 5.61
CA GLU A 198 -4.49 -24.82 4.44
C GLU A 198 -6.02 -24.99 4.26
N VAL A 199 -6.78 -23.95 4.66
CA VAL A 199 -8.25 -23.94 4.55
C VAL A 199 -8.75 -22.80 3.68
N SER A 200 -9.69 -23.08 2.78
CA SER A 200 -10.46 -22.07 2.07
C SER A 200 -11.73 -21.76 2.84
N VAL A 201 -11.94 -20.47 3.12
CA VAL A 201 -13.12 -19.99 3.85
C VAL A 201 -14.16 -19.53 2.84
N GLU A 202 -15.30 -20.22 2.81
CA GLU A 202 -16.43 -19.92 1.94
C GLU A 202 -17.56 -19.22 2.69
N THR A 203 -17.71 -19.50 3.99
CA THR A 203 -18.74 -18.91 4.85
C THR A 203 -18.14 -18.46 6.19
N ALA A 204 -18.79 -17.50 6.85
CA ALA A 204 -18.47 -17.09 8.22
C ALA A 204 -19.44 -17.71 9.25
N GLU A 205 -20.11 -18.80 8.89
CA GLU A 205 -21.06 -19.45 9.77
C GLU A 205 -20.41 -19.83 11.12
N GLY A 206 -21.11 -19.51 12.19
CA GLY A 206 -20.62 -19.73 13.52
C GLY A 206 -19.69 -18.66 14.07
N PHE A 207 -19.47 -17.53 13.33
CA PHE A 207 -18.76 -16.36 13.81
C PHE A 207 -19.67 -15.16 13.86
N ASP A 208 -19.43 -14.26 14.84
CA ASP A 208 -20.22 -13.04 15.02
C ASP A 208 -19.73 -11.91 14.09
N LEU A 209 -18.48 -11.99 13.64
CA LEU A 209 -17.87 -11.03 12.72
C LEU A 209 -16.80 -11.72 11.86
N CYS A 210 -16.75 -11.36 10.59
CA CYS A 210 -15.69 -11.80 9.67
C CYS A 210 -14.90 -10.59 9.14
N ILE A 211 -13.58 -10.64 9.31
CA ILE A 211 -12.63 -9.65 8.78
C ILE A 211 -11.88 -10.29 7.62
N TRP A 212 -11.98 -9.67 6.45
CA TRP A 212 -11.29 -10.15 5.27
C TRP A 212 -9.97 -9.39 5.03
N ALA A 213 -8.86 -10.10 5.16
CA ALA A 213 -7.50 -9.66 4.88
C ALA A 213 -6.81 -10.53 3.79
N GLY A 214 -7.61 -11.30 3.06
CA GLY A 214 -7.14 -12.28 2.07
C GLY A 214 -6.87 -11.67 0.70
N GLY A 215 -5.64 -11.22 0.48
CA GLY A 215 -5.17 -10.74 -0.81
C GLY A 215 -5.45 -9.25 -1.07
N PHE A 216 -4.58 -8.68 -1.88
CA PHE A 216 -4.74 -7.35 -2.47
C PHE A 216 -4.89 -7.47 -3.97
N GLU A 217 -5.74 -6.65 -4.55
CA GLU A 217 -5.90 -6.52 -6.00
C GLU A 217 -5.81 -5.05 -6.40
N ALA A 218 -5.21 -4.76 -7.54
CA ALA A 218 -5.27 -3.43 -8.13
C ALA A 218 -6.70 -3.14 -8.61
N LEU A 219 -7.07 -1.87 -8.65
CA LEU A 219 -8.38 -1.47 -9.15
C LEU A 219 -8.54 -1.85 -10.64
N PRO A 220 -9.73 -2.30 -11.07
CA PRO A 220 -9.92 -2.78 -12.45
C PRO A 220 -9.83 -1.69 -13.52
N LEU A 221 -9.80 -0.43 -13.11
CA LEU A 221 -9.84 0.76 -13.98
C LEU A 221 -8.76 0.75 -15.07
N ALA A 222 -7.52 0.38 -14.72
CA ALA A 222 -6.43 0.33 -15.69
C ALA A 222 -6.69 -0.70 -16.79
N ARG A 223 -7.16 -1.90 -16.43
CA ARG A 223 -7.54 -2.95 -17.38
C ARG A 223 -8.71 -2.52 -18.25
N GLN A 224 -9.73 -1.89 -17.65
CA GLN A 224 -10.89 -1.35 -18.37
C GLN A 224 -10.50 -0.25 -19.36
N ALA A 225 -9.46 0.52 -19.05
CA ALA A 225 -8.88 1.54 -19.91
C ALA A 225 -7.97 0.99 -21.03
N GLY A 226 -7.79 -0.34 -21.11
CA GLY A 226 -6.92 -0.97 -22.09
C GLY A 226 -5.43 -0.89 -21.80
N LEU A 227 -5.02 -0.43 -20.59
CA LEU A 227 -3.62 -0.43 -20.22
C LEU A 227 -3.11 -1.86 -19.98
N PRO A 228 -1.84 -2.17 -20.30
CA PRO A 228 -1.26 -3.48 -20.07
C PRO A 228 -1.19 -3.79 -18.58
N THR A 229 -1.80 -4.90 -18.14
CA THR A 229 -1.82 -5.30 -16.72
C THR A 229 -1.26 -6.71 -16.53
N ASP A 230 -0.81 -7.01 -15.30
CA ASP A 230 -0.51 -8.37 -14.87
C ASP A 230 -1.78 -9.11 -14.37
N ALA A 231 -1.60 -10.34 -13.87
CA ALA A 231 -2.69 -11.16 -13.36
C ALA A 231 -3.37 -10.54 -12.11
N ALA A 232 -2.62 -9.78 -11.30
CA ALA A 232 -3.15 -9.06 -10.13
C ALA A 232 -3.80 -7.71 -10.48
N GLY A 233 -3.89 -7.37 -11.77
CA GLY A 233 -4.47 -6.12 -12.28
C GLY A 233 -3.53 -4.91 -12.19
N ARG A 234 -2.26 -5.10 -11.78
CA ARG A 234 -1.27 -4.01 -11.72
C ARG A 234 -0.83 -3.64 -13.13
N VAL A 235 -0.67 -2.35 -13.37
CA VAL A 235 -0.22 -1.83 -14.67
C VAL A 235 1.25 -2.20 -14.91
N ARG A 236 1.54 -2.84 -16.03
CA ARG A 236 2.92 -3.12 -16.46
C ARG A 236 3.62 -1.80 -16.78
N VAL A 237 4.83 -1.65 -16.27
CA VAL A 237 5.64 -0.45 -16.45
C VAL A 237 7.05 -0.82 -16.91
N ASP A 238 7.72 0.15 -17.55
CA ASP A 238 9.14 0.08 -17.82
C ASP A 238 9.99 0.40 -16.56
N ASP A 239 11.30 0.40 -16.71
CA ASP A 239 12.23 0.68 -15.62
C ASP A 239 12.06 2.09 -15.03
N SER A 240 11.50 3.03 -15.77
CA SER A 240 11.26 4.41 -15.31
C SER A 240 9.89 4.60 -14.65
N LEU A 241 9.12 3.52 -14.52
CA LEU A 241 7.73 3.49 -14.07
C LEU A 241 6.73 4.13 -15.04
N ARG A 242 7.04 4.18 -16.34
CA ARG A 242 6.13 4.56 -17.42
C ARG A 242 5.38 3.36 -17.97
N VAL A 243 4.21 3.63 -18.54
CA VAL A 243 3.43 2.61 -19.23
C VAL A 243 3.97 2.46 -20.67
N PRO A 244 4.39 1.26 -21.10
CA PRO A 244 4.78 1.02 -22.49
C PRO A 244 3.69 1.44 -23.47
N GLY A 245 4.05 2.23 -24.49
CA GLY A 245 3.11 2.79 -25.45
C GLY A 245 2.38 4.08 -25.02
N HIS A 246 2.53 4.48 -23.74
CA HIS A 246 1.94 5.69 -23.16
C HIS A 246 2.99 6.50 -22.38
N PRO A 247 3.90 7.20 -23.06
CA PRO A 247 5.01 7.91 -22.39
C PRO A 247 4.54 9.04 -21.46
N GLU A 248 3.31 9.48 -21.60
CA GLU A 248 2.67 10.48 -20.75
C GLU A 248 2.10 9.90 -19.44
N ILE A 249 2.03 8.55 -19.29
CA ILE A 249 1.45 7.88 -18.11
C ILE A 249 2.55 7.25 -17.27
N PHE A 250 2.68 7.71 -16.02
CA PHE A 250 3.49 7.11 -14.99
C PHE A 250 2.62 6.40 -13.96
N VAL A 251 3.13 5.30 -13.38
CA VAL A 251 2.37 4.52 -12.38
C VAL A 251 3.20 4.35 -11.12
N ALA A 252 2.57 4.48 -9.96
CA ALA A 252 3.27 4.38 -8.70
C ALA A 252 2.47 3.63 -7.62
N GLY A 253 3.19 3.00 -6.70
CA GLY A 253 2.61 2.25 -5.58
C GLY A 253 2.02 0.92 -6.01
N ASP A 254 1.02 0.44 -5.26
CA ASP A 254 0.41 -0.87 -5.46
C ASP A 254 -0.23 -1.07 -6.85
N SER A 255 -0.47 0.01 -7.58
CA SER A 255 -0.98 -0.02 -8.95
C SER A 255 0.08 -0.46 -9.98
N ALA A 256 1.37 -0.38 -9.65
CA ALA A 256 2.47 -0.67 -10.57
C ALA A 256 2.95 -2.11 -10.45
N ALA A 257 3.07 -2.81 -11.59
CA ALA A 257 3.81 -4.06 -11.70
C ALA A 257 5.29 -3.75 -11.97
N ALA A 258 5.97 -3.20 -10.97
CA ALA A 258 7.36 -2.80 -11.07
C ALA A 258 8.30 -3.94 -10.68
N ALA A 259 9.40 -4.08 -11.40
CA ALA A 259 10.49 -4.99 -11.06
C ALA A 259 11.60 -4.25 -10.31
N GLY A 260 12.24 -4.91 -9.35
CA GLY A 260 13.48 -4.50 -8.73
C GLY A 260 14.69 -4.90 -9.55
N ALA A 261 15.88 -4.46 -9.13
CA ALA A 261 17.14 -4.84 -9.75
C ALA A 261 17.25 -6.37 -9.81
N GLY A 262 17.39 -6.91 -11.05
CA GLY A 262 17.41 -8.35 -11.27
C GLY A 262 16.05 -9.01 -11.51
N GLY A 263 15.00 -8.23 -11.74
CA GLY A 263 13.73 -8.73 -12.24
C GLY A 263 12.78 -9.29 -11.17
N TRP A 264 13.11 -9.25 -9.88
CA TRP A 264 12.17 -9.65 -8.84
C TRP A 264 11.00 -8.68 -8.73
N MET A 265 9.80 -9.23 -8.52
CA MET A 265 8.59 -8.42 -8.47
C MET A 265 8.48 -7.69 -7.13
N ILE A 266 8.42 -6.36 -7.17
CA ILE A 266 8.25 -5.54 -5.98
C ILE A 266 6.85 -5.75 -5.39
N ARG A 267 6.80 -6.05 -4.08
CA ARG A 267 5.53 -6.29 -3.37
C ARG A 267 4.74 -5.01 -3.15
N MET A 268 3.43 -5.13 -3.06
CA MET A 268 2.53 -4.05 -2.66
C MET A 268 2.79 -3.65 -1.20
N GLY A 269 2.71 -2.35 -0.90
CA GLY A 269 2.82 -1.80 0.44
C GLY A 269 3.46 -0.42 0.50
N CYS A 270 3.52 0.17 1.69
CA CYS A 270 4.11 1.49 1.89
C CYS A 270 5.62 1.53 1.56
N VAL A 271 6.32 0.39 1.73
CA VAL A 271 7.74 0.24 1.44
C VAL A 271 8.08 0.48 -0.04
N SER A 272 7.16 0.19 -0.94
CA SER A 272 7.26 0.44 -2.38
C SER A 272 6.54 1.72 -2.80
N ALA A 273 5.41 2.03 -2.17
CA ALA A 273 4.57 3.15 -2.58
C ALA A 273 5.24 4.53 -2.38
N LEU A 274 5.92 4.74 -1.24
CA LEU A 274 6.62 6.00 -1.00
C LEU A 274 7.77 6.24 -1.99
N PRO A 275 8.73 5.30 -2.18
CA PRO A 275 9.82 5.52 -3.13
C PRO A 275 9.35 5.61 -4.57
N MET A 276 8.37 4.78 -5.01
CA MET A 276 7.82 4.89 -6.36
C MET A 276 7.16 6.25 -6.60
N GLY A 277 6.36 6.73 -5.65
CA GLY A 277 5.73 8.04 -5.75
C GLY A 277 6.75 9.18 -5.84
N ALA A 278 7.77 9.15 -4.98
CA ALA A 278 8.86 10.13 -5.00
C ALA A 278 9.61 10.10 -6.34
N HIS A 279 9.96 8.91 -6.83
CA HIS A 279 10.68 8.72 -8.09
C HIS A 279 9.86 9.19 -9.30
N VAL A 280 8.59 8.84 -9.37
CA VAL A 280 7.69 9.29 -10.43
C VAL A 280 7.58 10.82 -10.45
N GLY A 281 7.41 11.46 -9.29
CA GLY A 281 7.39 12.92 -9.22
C GLY A 281 8.70 13.57 -9.71
N GLU A 282 9.84 12.95 -9.42
CA GLU A 282 11.15 13.38 -9.91
C GLU A 282 11.30 13.15 -11.41
N ASN A 283 10.86 12.00 -11.93
CA ASN A 283 10.91 11.69 -13.36
C ASN A 283 10.00 12.59 -14.19
N VAL A 284 8.79 12.88 -13.73
CA VAL A 284 7.91 13.86 -14.39
C VAL A 284 8.57 15.22 -14.44
N ALA A 285 9.20 15.66 -13.35
CA ALA A 285 9.93 16.93 -13.32
C ALA A 285 11.13 16.96 -14.28
N ARG A 286 11.82 15.82 -14.49
CA ARG A 286 12.88 15.67 -15.50
C ARG A 286 12.36 15.80 -16.93
N VAL A 287 11.29 15.05 -17.23
CA VAL A 287 10.66 15.04 -18.56
C VAL A 287 10.16 16.43 -18.97
N LEU A 288 9.52 17.15 -18.05
CA LEU A 288 9.08 18.53 -18.31
C LEU A 288 10.23 19.51 -18.56
N ARG A 289 11.46 19.16 -18.18
CA ARG A 289 12.68 19.90 -18.50
C ARG A 289 13.42 19.35 -19.72
N GLY A 290 12.80 18.48 -20.51
CA GLY A 290 13.41 17.85 -21.69
C GLY A 290 14.52 16.85 -21.38
N ARG A 291 14.53 16.24 -20.17
CA ARG A 291 15.49 15.22 -19.76
C ARG A 291 14.85 13.86 -19.76
N GLU A 292 15.63 12.82 -20.08
CA GLU A 292 15.16 11.44 -19.98
C GLU A 292 14.87 11.06 -18.51
N PRO A 293 13.83 10.24 -18.27
CA PRO A 293 13.57 9.70 -16.95
C PRO A 293 14.65 8.71 -16.52
N GLU A 294 14.86 8.59 -15.24
CA GLU A 294 15.81 7.65 -14.64
C GLU A 294 15.15 6.33 -14.28
N PRO A 295 15.86 5.20 -14.34
CA PRO A 295 15.35 3.92 -13.91
C PRO A 295 15.12 3.91 -12.40
N PHE A 296 14.01 3.28 -11.98
CA PHE A 296 13.67 3.09 -10.57
C PHE A 296 14.51 1.96 -9.96
N GLN A 297 15.08 2.22 -8.81
CA GLN A 297 15.84 1.23 -8.06
C GLN A 297 15.37 1.22 -6.62
N LEU A 298 15.15 0.03 -6.07
CA LEU A 298 14.74 -0.18 -4.69
C LEU A 298 15.41 -1.41 -4.13
N ALA A 299 16.00 -1.29 -2.94
CA ALA A 299 16.41 -2.41 -2.10
C ALA A 299 15.51 -2.47 -0.87
N ILE A 300 15.06 -3.67 -0.52
CA ILE A 300 14.29 -3.90 0.70
C ILE A 300 15.18 -4.63 1.69
N ALA A 301 15.45 -4.02 2.85
CA ALA A 301 16.37 -4.56 3.83
C ALA A 301 15.66 -5.33 4.97
N LEU A 302 14.33 -5.16 5.09
CA LEU A 302 13.56 -5.78 6.16
C LEU A 302 12.07 -5.84 5.86
N ARG A 303 11.40 -6.78 6.53
CA ARG A 303 9.95 -6.83 6.71
C ARG A 303 9.66 -6.67 8.19
N CYS A 304 8.66 -5.90 8.55
CA CYS A 304 8.25 -5.73 9.93
C CYS A 304 6.74 -5.92 10.08
N VAL A 305 6.35 -6.52 11.19
CA VAL A 305 4.95 -6.79 11.52
C VAL A 305 4.73 -6.56 13.02
N SER A 306 3.60 -5.96 13.38
CA SER A 306 3.16 -5.89 14.76
C SER A 306 2.42 -7.17 15.15
N LEU A 307 2.60 -7.63 16.37
CA LEU A 307 1.95 -8.79 16.95
C LEU A 307 1.19 -8.36 18.21
N GLY A 308 0.29 -7.40 18.03
CA GLY A 308 -0.27 -6.57 19.07
C GLY A 308 0.68 -5.40 19.42
N ARG A 309 0.39 -4.65 20.51
CA ARG A 309 1.20 -3.47 20.90
C ARG A 309 2.48 -3.84 21.67
N LYS A 310 2.51 -5.03 22.27
CA LYS A 310 3.60 -5.45 23.18
C LYS A 310 4.64 -6.33 22.51
N ASP A 311 4.38 -6.81 21.29
CA ASP A 311 5.27 -7.67 20.53
C ASP A 311 5.30 -7.29 19.06
N GLY A 312 6.37 -7.66 18.38
CA GLY A 312 6.56 -7.46 16.95
C GLY A 312 7.67 -8.36 16.42
N LEU A 313 7.79 -8.37 15.10
CA LEU A 313 8.85 -9.09 14.43
C LEU A 313 9.42 -8.24 13.30
N VAL A 314 10.75 -8.17 13.24
CA VAL A 314 11.52 -7.63 12.11
C VAL A 314 12.31 -8.80 11.52
N GLN A 315 12.00 -9.15 10.29
CA GLN A 315 12.73 -10.11 9.47
C GLN A 315 13.67 -9.33 8.56
N PHE A 316 14.96 -9.56 8.69
CA PHE A 316 15.93 -8.99 7.74
C PHE A 316 15.84 -9.70 6.39
N THR A 317 16.05 -8.96 5.32
CA THR A 317 15.96 -9.47 3.94
C THR A 317 17.22 -9.10 3.15
N ALA A 318 17.50 -9.87 2.11
CA ALA A 318 18.40 -9.44 1.06
C ALA A 318 17.78 -8.30 0.24
N ALA A 319 18.52 -7.70 -0.68
CA ALA A 319 18.09 -6.54 -1.45
C ALA A 319 16.86 -6.80 -2.34
N ASP A 320 16.60 -8.05 -2.67
CA ASP A 320 15.46 -8.58 -3.44
C ASP A 320 14.27 -9.01 -2.57
N ASP A 321 14.25 -8.58 -1.31
CA ASP A 321 13.23 -8.95 -0.33
C ASP A 321 13.23 -10.45 0.08
N ALA A 322 14.21 -11.24 -0.34
CA ALA A 322 14.34 -12.63 0.12
C ALA A 322 14.70 -12.66 1.62
N PRO A 323 14.04 -13.49 2.45
CA PRO A 323 14.33 -13.53 3.88
C PRO A 323 15.71 -14.12 4.15
N VAL A 324 16.48 -13.50 5.05
CA VAL A 324 17.71 -14.08 5.60
C VAL A 324 17.44 -14.63 6.99
N ASP A 325 18.23 -15.60 7.45
CA ASP A 325 18.01 -16.25 8.76
C ASP A 325 18.45 -15.33 9.92
N LYS A 326 17.85 -14.13 9.95
CA LYS A 326 18.06 -13.13 11.00
C LYS A 326 16.75 -12.42 11.30
N VAL A 327 16.31 -12.53 12.55
CA VAL A 327 15.09 -11.89 13.04
C VAL A 327 15.35 -11.08 14.30
N TRP A 328 14.56 -10.06 14.50
CA TRP A 328 14.45 -9.34 15.75
C TRP A 328 12.99 -9.39 16.21
N THR A 329 12.76 -9.71 17.50
CA THR A 329 11.42 -10.01 18.01
C THR A 329 11.11 -9.24 19.30
N ARG A 330 9.88 -9.38 19.81
CA ARG A 330 9.39 -8.84 21.07
C ARG A 330 9.27 -7.29 21.03
N ARG A 331 9.31 -6.66 22.21
CA ARG A 331 9.10 -5.20 22.38
C ARG A 331 10.01 -4.34 21.53
N GLY A 332 11.28 -4.71 21.36
CA GLY A 332 12.21 -3.97 20.52
C GLY A 332 11.76 -3.91 19.06
N ALA A 333 11.30 -5.04 18.52
CA ALA A 333 10.76 -5.10 17.15
C ALA A 333 9.44 -4.33 17.02
N ALA A 334 8.57 -4.36 18.04
CA ALA A 334 7.34 -3.55 18.07
C ALA A 334 7.65 -2.05 18.01
N VAL A 335 8.65 -1.58 18.77
CA VAL A 335 9.10 -0.17 18.74
C VAL A 335 9.64 0.19 17.36
N VAL A 336 10.46 -0.66 16.74
CA VAL A 336 10.99 -0.42 15.37
C VAL A 336 9.85 -0.34 14.36
N LYS A 337 8.90 -1.26 14.42
CA LYS A 337 7.71 -1.24 13.56
C LYS A 337 6.93 0.07 13.72
N GLU A 338 6.70 0.50 14.98
CA GLU A 338 6.00 1.75 15.27
C GLU A 338 6.77 2.96 14.72
N LEU A 339 8.09 3.03 14.89
CA LEU A 339 8.92 4.10 14.35
C LEU A 339 8.86 4.16 12.81
N ILE A 340 8.88 3.00 12.13
CA ILE A 340 8.72 2.93 10.68
C ILE A 340 7.34 3.47 10.25
N CYS A 341 6.27 3.07 10.95
CA CYS A 341 4.92 3.58 10.67
C CYS A 341 4.81 5.09 10.91
N GLN A 342 5.41 5.60 11.98
CA GLN A 342 5.45 7.04 12.27
C GLN A 342 6.28 7.79 11.21
N MET A 343 7.41 7.23 10.80
CA MET A 343 8.28 7.82 9.77
C MET A 343 7.51 8.06 8.47
N THR A 344 6.69 7.11 8.00
CA THR A 344 5.91 7.29 6.76
C THR A 344 5.05 8.54 6.80
N TYR A 345 4.39 8.80 7.93
CA TYR A 345 3.56 9.98 8.12
C TYR A 345 4.39 11.27 8.23
N TRP A 346 5.41 11.26 9.10
CA TRP A 346 6.19 12.47 9.39
C TRP A 346 7.03 12.93 8.22
N VAL A 347 7.54 12.01 7.42
CA VAL A 347 8.30 12.35 6.21
C VAL A 347 7.41 13.04 5.18
N MET A 348 6.25 12.49 4.86
CA MET A 348 5.31 13.13 3.93
C MET A 348 4.87 14.50 4.42
N ARG A 349 4.48 14.58 5.69
CA ARG A 349 4.08 15.85 6.31
C ARG A 349 5.21 16.88 6.33
N GLY A 350 6.44 16.44 6.62
CA GLY A 350 7.63 17.28 6.66
C GLY A 350 7.97 17.83 5.28
N GLU A 351 8.00 16.99 4.24
CA GLU A 351 8.25 17.43 2.88
C GLU A 351 7.23 18.47 2.42
N LEU A 352 5.93 18.22 2.68
CA LEU A 352 4.87 19.16 2.33
C LEU A 352 4.96 20.49 3.10
N ARG A 353 5.39 20.46 4.35
CA ARG A 353 5.53 21.69 5.15
C ARG A 353 6.76 22.48 4.79
N LEU A 354 7.90 21.82 4.74
CA LEU A 354 9.21 22.46 4.60
C LEU A 354 9.58 22.74 3.14
N GLY A 355 9.01 21.99 2.18
CA GLY A 355 9.35 22.12 0.77
C GLY A 355 10.76 21.59 0.44
N ILE A 356 11.24 20.62 1.21
CA ILE A 356 12.57 20.01 1.03
C ILE A 356 12.47 18.50 1.01
N ARG A 357 13.41 17.83 0.34
CA ARG A 357 13.50 16.37 0.29
C ARG A 357 13.97 15.81 1.63
N LEU A 358 13.08 15.14 2.36
CA LEU A 358 13.40 14.44 3.60
C LEU A 358 13.51 12.94 3.39
N TYR A 359 12.70 12.39 2.47
CA TYR A 359 12.66 10.96 2.21
C TYR A 359 13.71 10.54 1.18
N ARG A 360 14.49 9.53 1.58
CA ARG A 360 15.39 8.78 0.70
C ARG A 360 15.17 7.30 0.93
N TRP A 361 15.37 6.50 -0.09
CA TRP A 361 15.24 5.06 -0.01
C TRP A 361 16.53 4.37 -0.44
N PRO A 362 16.82 3.16 0.08
CA PRO A 362 18.00 2.44 -0.30
C PRO A 362 17.91 1.97 -1.74
N ALA A 363 19.00 2.15 -2.48
CA ALA A 363 19.23 1.52 -3.77
C ALA A 363 20.04 0.22 -3.57
N PRO A 364 19.89 -0.79 -4.44
CA PRO A 364 20.73 -1.97 -4.40
C PRO A 364 22.19 -1.62 -4.65
N PRO A 365 23.15 -2.38 -4.08
CA PRO A 365 24.57 -2.22 -4.40
C PRO A 365 24.81 -2.35 -5.92
N LYS A 366 25.75 -1.59 -6.47
CA LYS A 366 26.08 -1.60 -7.92
C LYS A 366 26.44 -3.00 -8.46
N ALA A 367 26.91 -3.90 -7.60
CA ALA A 367 27.27 -5.28 -7.94
C ALA A 367 26.15 -6.31 -7.60
N PHE A 368 24.93 -5.87 -7.39
CA PHE A 368 23.83 -6.78 -7.09
C PHE A 368 23.48 -7.60 -8.34
N ALA A 369 24.06 -8.80 -8.44
CA ALA A 369 23.56 -9.82 -9.35
C ALA A 369 22.39 -10.54 -8.65
N PRO A 370 21.22 -10.68 -9.31
CA PRO A 370 20.12 -11.45 -8.72
C PRO A 370 20.57 -12.89 -8.51
N ALA A 371 20.14 -13.48 -7.39
CA ALA A 371 20.16 -14.93 -7.30
C ALA A 371 19.31 -15.43 -8.48
N THR A 372 19.92 -16.20 -9.38
CA THR A 372 19.23 -16.83 -10.51
C THR A 372 18.05 -17.61 -9.91
N ALA A 373 16.85 -17.10 -10.08
CA ALA A 373 15.64 -17.84 -9.78
C ALA A 373 15.62 -19.03 -10.75
N THR A 374 16.01 -20.18 -10.26
CA THR A 374 15.68 -21.46 -10.87
C THR A 374 14.15 -21.57 -10.83
N VAL A 375 13.52 -21.08 -11.90
CA VAL A 375 12.13 -21.39 -12.20
C VAL A 375 12.13 -22.82 -12.72
N GLU A 376 12.30 -23.78 -11.82
CA GLU A 376 11.84 -25.14 -12.10
C GLU A 376 10.33 -25.19 -11.87
N GLY A 377 9.67 -25.51 -12.96
CA GLY A 377 8.23 -25.55 -13.06
C GLY A 377 7.58 -26.47 -12.03
N ARG A 378 6.55 -25.99 -11.42
CA ARG A 378 5.45 -26.84 -10.98
C ARG A 378 4.19 -26.43 -11.75
N ARG A 379 3.84 -27.35 -12.67
CA ARG A 379 2.55 -27.41 -13.36
C ARG A 379 1.42 -27.60 -12.36
#